data_2b497edc213593d5d11b78a7c594a0f5
#
_entry.id   2b497edc213593d5d11b78a7c594a0f5
#
_cell.length_a   1.000
_cell.length_b   1.000
_cell.length_c   1.000
_cell.angle_alpha   90.00
_cell.angle_beta   90.00
_cell.angle_gamma   90.00
#
_symmetry.space_group_name_H-M   'P 1'
#
loop_
_entity.id
_entity.type
_entity.pdbx_description
1 polymer ?
#
loop_
_entity_poly.entity_id
_entity_poly.type
_entity_poly.pdbx_seq_one_letter_code
_entity_poly.pdbx_strand_id
1 'polypeptide(L)'
;LFGVLLLLAMLAVFDTQVLSIFRRQKEIGTYVALGYTRRQVVGLFTVEGTMNSVLAAVLAAAYGLPFLGWMAKNGWKMPIDTSEFGVAIAQTLYPVYSAGLIVSTVLIVTLTTAVVSYWPSRRIAEMNPTDALRGRLQ
;
A
#
# COMPACT_ATOMS: atom_id res chain seq x y z
N LEU A 1 10.19 12.13 -10.52
CA LEU A 1 8.80 11.72 -10.77
C LEU A 1 8.42 10.46 -9.98
N PHE A 2 9.21 9.36 -10.09
CA PHE A 2 8.96 8.11 -9.36
C PHE A 2 8.80 8.30 -7.84
N GLY A 3 9.71 9.03 -7.20
CA GLY A 3 9.65 9.29 -5.75
C GLY A 3 8.39 10.04 -5.32
N VAL A 4 7.92 10.99 -6.11
CA VAL A 4 6.67 11.73 -5.83
C VAL A 4 5.46 10.81 -5.94
N LEU A 5 5.40 9.99 -6.98
CA LEU A 5 4.31 9.02 -7.16
C LEU A 5 4.30 7.97 -6.04
N LEU A 6 5.47 7.48 -5.63
CA LEU A 6 5.60 6.55 -4.52
C LEU A 6 5.12 7.20 -3.20
N LEU A 7 5.49 8.44 -2.94
CA LEU A 7 5.06 9.17 -1.74
C LEU A 7 3.55 9.37 -1.72
N LEU A 8 2.94 9.74 -2.84
CA LEU A 8 1.48 9.86 -2.96
C LEU A 8 0.78 8.51 -2.74
N ALA A 9 1.32 7.43 -3.31
CA ALA A 9 0.80 6.08 -3.09
C ALA A 9 0.89 5.67 -1.62
N MET A 10 2.02 5.95 -0.95
CA MET A 10 2.20 5.67 0.47
C MET A 10 1.22 6.47 1.34
N LEU A 11 0.97 7.74 0.99
CA LEU A 11 -0.01 8.57 1.70
C LEU A 11 -1.43 7.99 1.55
N ALA A 12 -1.82 7.58 0.35
CA ALA A 12 -3.12 6.94 0.11
C ALA A 12 -3.27 5.61 0.88
N VAL A 13 -2.21 4.80 0.93
CA VAL A 13 -2.19 3.56 1.73
C VAL A 13 -2.32 3.89 3.22
N PHE A 14 -1.59 4.90 3.70
CA PHE A 14 -1.67 5.35 5.08
C PHE A 14 -3.10 5.72 5.46
N ASP A 15 -3.73 6.60 4.70
CA ASP A 15 -5.09 7.09 4.96
C ASP A 15 -6.11 5.95 4.97
N THR A 16 -6.04 5.07 3.97
CA THR A 16 -6.93 3.91 3.86
C THR A 16 -6.78 2.94 5.03
N GLN A 17 -5.56 2.63 5.45
CA GLN A 17 -5.28 1.71 6.56
C GLN A 17 -5.71 2.29 7.90
N VAL A 18 -5.40 3.56 8.16
CA VAL A 18 -5.82 4.24 9.39
C VAL A 18 -7.34 4.24 9.50
N LEU A 19 -8.04 4.63 8.43
CA LEU A 19 -9.50 4.66 8.41
C LEU A 19 -10.11 3.27 8.59
N SER A 20 -9.54 2.24 7.97
CA SER A 20 -9.98 0.84 8.10
C SER A 20 -9.92 0.38 9.56
N ILE A 21 -8.81 0.65 10.26
CA ILE A 21 -8.63 0.25 11.65
C ILE A 21 -9.59 1.00 12.58
N PHE A 22 -9.80 2.30 12.36
CA PHE A 22 -10.76 3.07 13.15
C PHE A 22 -12.21 2.58 12.96
N ARG A 23 -12.59 2.20 11.75
CA ARG A 23 -13.92 1.61 11.49
C ARG A 23 -14.13 0.30 12.22
N ARG A 24 -13.06 -0.47 12.45
CA ARG A 24 -13.08 -1.77 13.15
C ARG A 24 -12.82 -1.66 14.66
N GLN A 25 -12.87 -0.46 15.22
CA GLN A 25 -12.65 -0.20 16.65
C GLN A 25 -13.51 -1.08 17.56
N LYS A 26 -14.79 -1.30 17.21
CA LYS A 26 -15.72 -2.15 17.97
C LYS A 26 -15.29 -3.63 17.96
N GLU A 27 -14.79 -4.12 16.83
CA GLU A 27 -14.26 -5.50 16.72
C GLU A 27 -13.05 -5.68 17.65
N ILE A 28 -12.13 -4.71 17.66
CA ILE A 28 -10.96 -4.71 18.54
C ILE A 28 -11.39 -4.74 20.01
N GLY A 29 -12.38 -3.91 20.39
CA GLY A 29 -12.96 -3.92 21.73
C GLY A 29 -13.58 -5.26 22.11
N THR A 30 -14.28 -5.91 21.17
CA THR A 30 -14.89 -7.23 21.37
C THR A 30 -13.83 -8.31 21.64
N TYR A 31 -12.73 -8.35 20.87
CA TYR A 31 -11.64 -9.31 21.10
C TYR A 31 -11.00 -9.15 22.47
N VAL A 32 -10.78 -7.89 22.90
CA VAL A 32 -10.25 -7.62 24.24
C VAL A 32 -11.24 -8.05 25.33
N ALA A 33 -12.54 -7.83 25.14
CA ALA A 33 -13.59 -8.26 26.08
C ALA A 33 -13.72 -9.80 26.17
N LEU A 34 -13.41 -10.52 25.09
CA LEU A 34 -13.37 -11.99 25.03
C LEU A 34 -12.09 -12.58 25.68
N GLY A 35 -11.20 -11.75 26.21
CA GLY A 35 -9.99 -12.18 26.91
C GLY A 35 -8.73 -12.25 26.07
N TYR A 36 -8.76 -11.78 24.83
CA TYR A 36 -7.53 -11.65 24.02
C TYR A 36 -6.61 -10.60 24.64
N THR A 37 -5.33 -10.89 24.68
CA THR A 37 -4.34 -9.90 25.09
C THR A 37 -4.22 -8.79 24.05
N ARG A 38 -3.96 -7.58 24.49
CA ARG A 38 -3.76 -6.41 23.59
C ARG A 38 -2.73 -6.69 22.50
N ARG A 39 -1.64 -7.41 22.82
CA ARG A 39 -0.60 -7.79 21.86
C ARG A 39 -1.13 -8.73 20.78
N GLN A 40 -1.97 -9.69 21.13
CA GLN A 40 -2.57 -10.62 20.17
C GLN A 40 -3.49 -9.89 19.21
N VAL A 41 -4.31 -8.97 19.71
CA VAL A 41 -5.23 -8.17 18.89
C VAL A 41 -4.44 -7.28 17.93
N VAL A 42 -3.43 -6.54 18.43
CA VAL A 42 -2.56 -5.70 17.59
C VAL A 42 -1.84 -6.54 16.53
N GLY A 43 -1.32 -7.70 16.91
CA GLY A 43 -0.66 -8.62 15.99
C GLY A 43 -1.61 -9.10 14.88
N LEU A 44 -2.83 -9.48 15.24
CA LEU A 44 -3.86 -9.93 14.28
C LEU A 44 -4.13 -8.88 13.20
N PHE A 45 -4.43 -7.64 13.60
CA PHE A 45 -4.73 -6.55 12.66
C PHE A 45 -3.50 -6.10 11.85
N THR A 46 -2.31 -6.16 12.46
CA THR A 46 -1.07 -5.85 11.73
C THR A 46 -0.78 -6.90 10.66
N VAL A 47 -0.93 -8.19 10.98
CA VAL A 47 -0.75 -9.28 10.03
C VAL A 47 -1.79 -9.19 8.90
N GLU A 48 -3.05 -8.94 9.22
CA GLU A 48 -4.11 -8.76 8.23
C GLU A 48 -3.79 -7.62 7.25
N GLY A 49 -3.38 -6.45 7.77
CA GLY A 49 -2.98 -5.31 6.92
C GLY A 49 -1.77 -5.62 6.05
N THR A 50 -0.79 -6.35 6.60
CA THR A 50 0.41 -6.75 5.84
C THR A 50 0.08 -7.78 4.76
N MET A 51 -0.78 -8.77 5.05
CA MET A 51 -1.22 -9.76 4.05
C MET A 51 -1.96 -9.12 2.88
N ASN A 52 -2.76 -8.08 3.13
CA ASN A 52 -3.41 -7.34 2.06
C ASN A 52 -2.39 -6.68 1.11
N SER A 53 -1.28 -6.15 1.63
CA SER A 53 -0.23 -5.57 0.77
C SER A 53 0.52 -6.65 -0.04
N VAL A 54 0.75 -7.82 0.54
CA VAL A 54 1.35 -8.95 -0.17
C VAL A 54 0.41 -9.44 -1.28
N LEU A 55 -0.87 -9.59 -1.01
CA LEU A 55 -1.87 -9.96 -2.01
C LEU A 55 -1.93 -8.95 -3.15
N ALA A 56 -1.93 -7.65 -2.82
CA ALA A 56 -1.89 -6.57 -3.80
C ALA A 56 -0.63 -6.64 -4.68
N ALA A 57 0.53 -6.93 -4.09
CA ALA A 57 1.78 -7.10 -4.82
C ALA A 57 1.74 -8.30 -5.78
N VAL A 58 1.18 -9.44 -5.36
CA VAL A 58 1.01 -10.62 -6.20
C VAL A 58 0.08 -10.31 -7.38
N LEU A 59 -1.06 -9.68 -7.14
CA LEU A 59 -1.99 -9.28 -8.20
C LEU A 59 -1.34 -8.28 -9.16
N ALA A 60 -0.65 -7.26 -8.63
CA ALA A 60 0.06 -6.29 -9.45
C ALA A 60 1.15 -6.94 -10.31
N ALA A 61 1.87 -7.93 -9.79
CA ALA A 61 2.85 -8.68 -10.55
C ALA A 61 2.21 -9.54 -11.64
N ALA A 62 1.08 -10.18 -11.34
CA ALA A 62 0.41 -11.10 -12.26
C ALA A 62 -0.04 -10.43 -13.57
N TYR A 63 -0.49 -9.19 -13.53
CA TYR A 63 -0.85 -8.45 -14.75
C TYR A 63 0.15 -7.37 -15.14
N GLY A 64 0.85 -6.79 -14.19
CA GLY A 64 1.82 -5.72 -14.45
C GLY A 64 3.06 -6.20 -15.16
N LEU A 65 3.63 -7.36 -14.80
CA LEU A 65 4.81 -7.90 -15.47
C LEU A 65 4.54 -8.27 -16.94
N PRO A 66 3.45 -8.98 -17.29
CA PRO A 66 3.12 -9.24 -18.70
C PRO A 66 2.88 -7.95 -19.48
N PHE A 67 2.20 -6.97 -18.88
CA PHE A 67 1.93 -5.67 -19.52
C PHE A 67 3.23 -4.90 -19.79
N LEU A 68 4.13 -4.82 -18.79
CA LEU A 68 5.44 -4.19 -18.97
C LEU A 68 6.29 -4.93 -20.02
N GLY A 69 6.27 -6.26 -20.01
CA GLY A 69 6.97 -7.07 -21.01
C GLY A 69 6.45 -6.83 -22.44
N TRP A 70 5.14 -6.72 -22.59
CA TRP A 70 4.53 -6.37 -23.87
C TRP A 70 4.93 -4.97 -24.33
N MET A 71 4.87 -4.00 -23.41
CA MET A 71 5.24 -2.61 -23.70
C MET A 71 6.75 -2.45 -23.98
N ALA A 72 7.61 -3.24 -23.34
CA ALA A 72 9.05 -3.25 -23.62
C ALA A 72 9.39 -3.79 -25.00
N LYS A 73 8.58 -4.75 -25.52
CA LYS A 73 8.76 -5.32 -26.88
C LYS A 73 8.21 -4.41 -27.96
N ASN A 74 7.04 -3.82 -27.75
CA ASN A 74 6.34 -3.04 -28.78
C ASN A 74 6.74 -1.55 -28.77
N GLY A 75 7.28 -1.05 -27.65
CA GLY A 75 7.53 0.37 -27.42
C GLY A 75 6.24 1.20 -27.34
N TRP A 76 6.34 2.39 -26.82
CA TRP A 76 5.26 3.37 -26.83
C TRP A 76 5.60 4.45 -27.85
N LYS A 77 4.83 4.54 -28.94
CA LYS A 77 4.96 5.63 -29.90
C LYS A 77 4.32 6.89 -29.32
N MET A 78 5.10 7.95 -29.23
CA MET A 78 4.53 9.25 -28.86
C MET A 78 3.60 9.74 -29.99
N PRO A 79 2.39 10.22 -29.64
CA PRO A 79 1.46 10.76 -30.63
C PRO A 79 1.84 12.16 -31.16
N ILE A 80 3.01 12.68 -30.75
CA ILE A 80 3.51 14.02 -31.11
C ILE A 80 4.71 13.85 -32.01
N ASP A 81 4.67 14.42 -33.22
CA ASP A 81 5.79 14.47 -34.15
C ASP A 81 6.75 15.57 -33.70
N THR A 82 7.77 15.16 -32.92
CA THR A 82 8.78 16.08 -32.41
C THR A 82 9.75 16.60 -33.45
N SER A 83 9.72 16.05 -34.67
CA SER A 83 10.52 16.51 -35.82
C SER A 83 10.18 17.95 -36.23
N GLU A 84 8.93 18.38 -36.03
CA GLU A 84 8.49 19.75 -36.35
C GLU A 84 9.11 20.80 -35.39
N PHE A 85 9.57 20.40 -34.20
CA PHE A 85 10.21 21.29 -33.24
C PHE A 85 11.74 21.30 -33.31
N GLY A 86 12.34 20.67 -34.33
CA GLY A 86 13.79 20.63 -34.52
C GLY A 86 14.56 19.86 -33.43
N VAL A 87 13.89 19.07 -32.62
CA VAL A 87 14.48 18.28 -31.53
C VAL A 87 14.42 16.80 -31.93
N ALA A 88 15.59 16.19 -32.16
CA ALA A 88 15.70 14.76 -32.45
C ALA A 88 15.46 13.91 -31.19
N ILE A 89 14.21 13.81 -30.73
CA ILE A 89 13.82 12.90 -29.68
C ILE A 89 13.32 11.59 -30.32
N ALA A 90 13.76 10.46 -29.74
CA ALA A 90 13.28 9.16 -30.19
C ALA A 90 11.74 9.08 -30.06
N GLN A 91 11.05 8.88 -31.20
CA GLN A 91 9.58 8.80 -31.26
C GLN A 91 9.02 7.57 -30.55
N THR A 92 9.87 6.61 -30.18
CA THR A 92 9.48 5.38 -29.49
C THR A 92 10.17 5.31 -28.14
N LEU A 93 9.38 5.30 -27.07
CA LEU A 93 9.85 5.11 -25.71
C LEU A 93 9.77 3.63 -25.34
N TYR A 94 10.88 3.08 -24.88
CA TYR A 94 10.94 1.73 -24.33
C TYR A 94 11.05 1.85 -22.81
N PRO A 95 10.11 1.28 -22.03
CA PRO A 95 10.21 1.30 -20.60
C PRO A 95 11.39 0.42 -20.16
N VAL A 96 12.32 1.00 -19.40
CA VAL A 96 13.39 0.26 -18.75
C VAL A 96 12.95 0.01 -17.30
N TYR A 97 12.78 -1.25 -16.94
CA TYR A 97 12.48 -1.65 -15.58
C TYR A 97 13.61 -2.51 -15.00
N SER A 98 13.95 -2.24 -13.75
CA SER A 98 14.93 -3.01 -13.00
C SER A 98 14.22 -3.89 -11.96
N ALA A 99 14.61 -5.15 -11.87
CA ALA A 99 14.11 -6.04 -10.83
C ALA A 99 14.36 -5.47 -9.42
N GLY A 100 15.48 -4.80 -9.20
CA GLY A 100 15.80 -4.14 -7.94
C GLY A 100 14.80 -3.03 -7.60
N LEU A 101 14.34 -2.25 -8.60
CA LEU A 101 13.36 -1.19 -8.40
C LEU A 101 11.98 -1.78 -8.04
N ILE A 102 11.57 -2.86 -8.69
CA ILE A 102 10.30 -3.55 -8.38
C ILE A 102 10.34 -4.11 -6.95
N VAL A 103 11.40 -4.85 -6.60
CA VAL A 103 11.55 -5.45 -5.27
C VAL A 103 11.61 -4.38 -4.18
N SER A 104 12.40 -3.31 -4.37
CA SER A 104 12.49 -2.22 -3.39
C SER A 104 11.15 -1.52 -3.18
N THR A 105 10.38 -1.29 -4.25
CA THR A 105 9.05 -0.69 -4.16
C THR A 105 8.10 -1.58 -3.35
N VAL A 106 8.05 -2.88 -3.64
CA VAL A 106 7.22 -3.85 -2.90
C VAL A 106 7.61 -3.88 -1.42
N LEU A 107 8.91 -3.92 -1.12
CA LEU A 107 9.40 -3.92 0.26
C LEU A 107 9.01 -2.62 0.99
N ILE A 108 9.24 -1.46 0.38
CA ILE A 108 8.88 -0.16 0.99
C ILE A 108 7.39 -0.09 1.28
N VAL A 109 6.54 -0.45 0.31
CA VAL A 109 5.07 -0.42 0.50
C VAL A 109 4.64 -1.41 1.59
N THR A 110 5.17 -2.63 1.59
CA THR A 110 4.83 -3.65 2.60
C THR A 110 5.25 -3.21 4.00
N LEU A 111 6.48 -2.69 4.17
CA LEU A 111 6.97 -2.18 5.44
C LEU A 111 6.12 -0.98 5.92
N THR A 112 5.81 -0.06 5.03
CA THR A 112 4.95 1.10 5.36
C THR A 112 3.57 0.63 5.81
N THR A 113 2.95 -0.32 5.10
CA THR A 113 1.65 -0.88 5.47
C THR A 113 1.70 -1.55 6.84
N ALA A 114 2.75 -2.31 7.14
CA ALA A 114 2.93 -2.95 8.44
C ALA A 114 3.01 -1.91 9.58
N VAL A 115 3.83 -0.88 9.42
CA VAL A 115 3.99 0.21 10.41
C VAL A 115 2.69 0.96 10.62
N VAL A 116 2.01 1.32 9.52
CA VAL A 116 0.75 2.07 9.55
C VAL A 116 -0.38 1.25 10.15
N SER A 117 -0.39 -0.06 9.96
CA SER A 117 -1.38 -0.95 10.57
C SER A 117 -1.10 -1.17 12.07
N TYR A 118 0.18 -1.21 12.46
CA TYR A 118 0.58 -1.45 13.84
C TYR A 118 0.21 -0.28 14.78
N TRP A 119 0.51 0.94 14.39
CA TRP A 119 0.39 2.11 15.27
C TRP A 119 -1.06 2.41 15.73
N PRO A 120 -2.05 2.56 14.81
CA PRO A 120 -3.44 2.78 15.23
C PRO A 120 -4.04 1.58 15.95
N SER A 121 -3.71 0.35 15.54
CA SER A 121 -4.18 -0.87 16.22
C SER A 121 -3.74 -0.91 17.68
N ARG A 122 -2.50 -0.55 17.95
CA ARG A 122 -1.97 -0.45 19.31
C ARG A 122 -2.73 0.59 20.12
N ARG A 123 -2.94 1.78 19.58
CA ARG A 123 -3.63 2.87 20.28
C ARG A 123 -5.07 2.48 20.65
N ILE A 124 -5.80 1.82 19.75
CA ILE A 124 -7.17 1.37 20.01
C ILE A 124 -7.19 0.21 21.01
N ALA A 125 -6.25 -0.74 20.90
CA ALA A 125 -6.17 -1.86 21.84
C ALA A 125 -5.79 -1.44 23.28
N GLU A 126 -5.20 -0.26 23.46
CA GLU A 126 -4.89 0.32 24.78
C GLU A 126 -6.10 0.99 25.45
N MET A 127 -7.19 1.26 24.71
CA MET A 127 -8.43 1.83 25.24
C MET A 127 -9.16 0.82 26.15
N ASN A 128 -9.99 1.35 27.05
CA ASN A 128 -10.88 0.50 27.84
C ASN A 128 -11.91 -0.20 26.93
N PRO A 129 -12.18 -1.50 27.11
CA PRO A 129 -13.14 -2.24 26.28
C PRO A 129 -14.52 -1.57 26.21
N THR A 130 -14.98 -0.98 27.30
CA THR A 130 -16.27 -0.27 27.39
C THR A 130 -16.30 0.97 26.51
N ASP A 131 -15.20 1.71 26.39
CA ASP A 131 -15.11 2.93 25.58
C ASP A 131 -14.96 2.57 24.10
N ALA A 132 -14.21 1.52 23.79
CA ALA A 132 -14.10 0.98 22.44
C ALA A 132 -15.46 0.49 21.90
N LEU A 133 -16.26 -0.20 22.70
CA LEU A 133 -17.60 -0.65 22.32
C LEU A 133 -18.59 0.51 22.14
N ARG A 134 -18.45 1.58 22.90
CA ARG A 134 -19.28 2.81 22.76
C ARG A 134 -18.85 3.70 21.61
N GLY A 135 -17.71 3.43 20.96
CA GLY A 135 -17.20 4.25 19.86
C GLY A 135 -16.74 5.66 20.28
N ARG A 136 -16.44 5.86 21.57
CA ARG A 136 -15.92 7.15 22.06
C ARG A 136 -14.41 7.17 21.99
N LEU A 137 -13.88 8.08 21.20
CA LEU A 137 -12.48 8.46 21.19
C LEU A 137 -12.29 9.55 22.26
N GLN A 138 -11.48 9.27 23.29
CA GLN A 138 -10.96 10.32 24.17
C GLN A 138 -9.57 10.73 23.70
#